data_d7fcc9d466c8eb9271b86552a54d603c
#
_entry.id   d7fcc9d466c8eb9271b86552a54d603c
#
_cell.length_a   1.000
_cell.length_b   1.000
_cell.length_c   1.000
_cell.angle_alpha   90.00
_cell.angle_beta   90.00
_cell.angle_gamma   90.00
#
_symmetry.space_group_name_H-M   'P 1'
#
loop_
_entity.id
_entity.type
_entity.pdbx_description
1 polymer ?
#
loop_
_entity_poly.entity_id
_entity_poly.type
_entity_poly.pdbx_seq_one_letter_code
_entity_poly.pdbx_strand_id
1 'polypeptide(L)'
;MISVVLPAYNRRNTVRKAVESVLNQTERDIECIVVDDASTDDTAGVLTEISDSRLRIIRLTENSGACHARNVGVQAAKGEYIAFQDSDDCFHPDKLERQLAFLQETGADVVFCGMNRICGQQMEVFPAYVPDKCINRIDLLEANLASTQCIFGKAEAFRNTPFDEDMPRLQDWALMLELAKKYIVRGEATPLVDVYVQPDSLSNQPKKLFPALRRIYLRYAETINAICPEHWTIILTQAAERIGEEAWQGELLENAPECVVRPEQIASMGNIVLGQGGEYPQGKILLTRNLSDIQEVRDRCYYLPRNLLGKALKESLSVEIAGRTAVHPLQRLSAMLCGWLNHQEAWETVTQIYAEEEIIETLAMDQLMEMPLWARVIRQAGRKKLPDKPIRRVAAYYHNVHGGGVQQ
;
A
#
# COMPACT_ATOMS: atom_id res chain seq x y z
N MET A 1 31.55 -6.55 -14.31
CA MET A 1 31.07 -7.41 -13.18
C MET A 1 29.92 -6.74 -12.48
N ILE A 2 28.88 -7.50 -12.08
CA ILE A 2 27.73 -7.05 -11.33
C ILE A 2 27.77 -7.68 -9.93
N SER A 3 27.57 -6.88 -8.88
CA SER A 3 27.39 -7.37 -7.51
C SER A 3 25.91 -7.40 -7.17
N VAL A 4 25.39 -8.55 -6.77
CA VAL A 4 24.00 -8.68 -6.28
C VAL A 4 24.02 -8.73 -4.76
N VAL A 5 23.40 -7.76 -4.10
CA VAL A 5 23.33 -7.65 -2.65
C VAL A 5 21.99 -8.22 -2.16
N LEU A 6 22.04 -9.21 -1.26
CA LEU A 6 20.91 -9.95 -0.76
C LEU A 6 20.93 -9.95 0.78
N PRO A 7 20.12 -9.10 1.45
CA PRO A 7 19.96 -9.17 2.90
C PRO A 7 19.10 -10.38 3.29
N ALA A 8 19.47 -11.08 4.35
CA ALA A 8 18.71 -12.21 4.86
C ALA A 8 18.60 -12.16 6.39
N TYR A 9 17.40 -12.38 6.91
CA TYR A 9 17.14 -12.56 8.34
C TYR A 9 16.03 -13.58 8.54
N ASN A 10 16.35 -14.73 9.13
CA ASN A 10 15.42 -15.83 9.37
C ASN A 10 14.68 -16.27 8.09
N ARG A 11 15.43 -16.70 7.07
CA ARG A 11 14.94 -17.05 5.72
C ARG A 11 15.35 -18.46 5.27
N ARG A 12 15.52 -19.41 6.21
CA ARG A 12 15.92 -20.79 5.91
C ARG A 12 15.11 -21.45 4.79
N ASN A 13 13.84 -21.10 4.65
CA ASN A 13 12.93 -21.73 3.68
C ASN A 13 12.98 -21.10 2.28
N THR A 14 13.48 -19.87 2.14
CA THR A 14 13.40 -19.10 0.89
C THR A 14 14.77 -18.69 0.35
N VAL A 15 15.75 -18.46 1.22
CA VAL A 15 17.06 -17.89 0.85
C VAL A 15 17.79 -18.71 -0.22
N ARG A 16 17.69 -20.04 -0.22
CA ARG A 16 18.30 -20.91 -1.24
C ARG A 16 17.76 -20.53 -2.63
N LYS A 17 16.43 -20.50 -2.78
CA LYS A 17 15.78 -20.18 -4.05
C LYS A 17 16.15 -18.78 -4.55
N ALA A 18 16.20 -17.79 -3.65
CA ALA A 18 16.61 -16.43 -3.97
C ALA A 18 18.07 -16.38 -4.48
N VAL A 19 19.01 -17.01 -3.78
CA VAL A 19 20.44 -17.08 -4.18
C VAL A 19 20.60 -17.82 -5.51
N GLU A 20 19.94 -18.98 -5.68
CA GLU A 20 19.99 -19.76 -6.91
C GLU A 20 19.44 -18.96 -8.10
N SER A 21 18.40 -18.12 -7.92
CA SER A 21 17.87 -17.26 -8.98
C SER A 21 18.90 -16.21 -9.46
N VAL A 22 19.79 -15.77 -8.58
CA VAL A 22 20.92 -14.89 -8.90
C VAL A 22 22.05 -15.66 -9.59
N LEU A 23 22.46 -16.81 -9.04
CA LEU A 23 23.57 -17.58 -9.58
C LEU A 23 23.27 -18.20 -10.98
N ASN A 24 21.99 -18.37 -11.29
CA ASN A 24 21.51 -18.91 -12.58
C ASN A 24 21.21 -17.84 -13.62
N GLN A 25 21.58 -16.57 -13.39
CA GLN A 25 21.41 -15.50 -14.39
C GLN A 25 22.16 -15.80 -15.70
N THR A 26 21.66 -15.31 -16.83
CA THR A 26 22.34 -15.37 -18.14
C THR A 26 23.65 -14.57 -18.12
N GLU A 27 23.68 -13.41 -17.45
CA GLU A 27 24.91 -12.71 -17.16
C GLU A 27 25.76 -13.52 -16.16
N ARG A 28 27.01 -13.85 -16.55
CA ARG A 28 27.89 -14.72 -15.73
C ARG A 28 28.95 -13.98 -14.94
N ASP A 29 29.28 -12.76 -15.31
CA ASP A 29 30.26 -11.92 -14.61
C ASP A 29 29.61 -11.24 -13.40
N ILE A 30 29.24 -12.07 -12.41
CA ILE A 30 28.53 -11.65 -11.21
C ILE A 30 29.21 -12.14 -9.93
N GLU A 31 28.97 -11.43 -8.84
CA GLU A 31 29.10 -11.94 -7.46
C GLU A 31 27.75 -11.81 -6.75
N CYS A 32 27.42 -12.77 -5.90
CA CYS A 32 26.24 -12.74 -5.03
C CYS A 32 26.71 -12.54 -3.58
N ILE A 33 26.38 -11.41 -2.98
CA ILE A 33 26.75 -11.06 -1.61
C ILE A 33 25.51 -11.19 -0.73
N VAL A 34 25.44 -12.30 0.03
CA VAL A 34 24.41 -12.46 1.05
C VAL A 34 24.88 -11.86 2.36
N VAL A 35 24.12 -10.93 2.89
CA VAL A 35 24.36 -10.36 4.23
C VAL A 35 23.35 -10.95 5.20
N ASP A 36 23.80 -11.91 6.00
CA ASP A 36 23.00 -12.53 7.09
C ASP A 36 22.96 -11.58 8.30
N ASP A 37 21.82 -10.98 8.52
CA ASP A 37 21.57 -9.98 9.56
C ASP A 37 21.34 -10.65 10.94
N ALA A 38 22.30 -11.48 11.35
CA ALA A 38 22.30 -12.26 12.60
C ALA A 38 21.08 -13.21 12.72
N SER A 39 20.81 -14.00 11.68
CA SER A 39 19.74 -15.00 11.72
C SER A 39 19.88 -15.96 12.91
N THR A 40 18.75 -16.27 13.52
CA THR A 40 18.62 -17.19 14.66
C THR A 40 18.08 -18.58 14.26
N ASP A 41 17.58 -18.69 13.02
CA ASP A 41 17.19 -19.96 12.40
C ASP A 41 18.36 -20.60 11.61
N ASP A 42 18.09 -21.66 10.85
CA ASP A 42 19.10 -22.34 10.04
C ASP A 42 19.43 -21.66 8.70
N THR A 43 19.18 -20.36 8.55
CA THR A 43 19.52 -19.60 7.33
C THR A 43 21.01 -19.75 6.99
N ALA A 44 21.89 -19.63 7.97
CA ALA A 44 23.34 -19.77 7.76
C ALA A 44 23.73 -21.19 7.32
N GLY A 45 23.12 -22.24 7.88
CA GLY A 45 23.32 -23.63 7.45
C GLY A 45 22.95 -23.83 5.99
N VAL A 46 21.75 -23.38 5.59
CA VAL A 46 21.28 -23.44 4.19
C VAL A 46 22.24 -22.74 3.22
N LEU A 47 22.77 -21.57 3.60
CA LEU A 47 23.70 -20.81 2.76
C LEU A 47 25.05 -21.52 2.58
N THR A 48 25.56 -22.19 3.63
CA THR A 48 26.85 -22.91 3.57
C THR A 48 26.81 -24.17 2.69
N GLU A 49 25.61 -24.71 2.42
CA GLU A 49 25.42 -25.85 1.51
C GLU A 49 25.49 -25.46 0.02
N ILE A 50 25.41 -24.15 -0.30
CA ILE A 50 25.49 -23.68 -1.70
C ILE A 50 26.96 -23.59 -2.11
N SER A 51 27.39 -24.49 -3.00
CA SER A 51 28.77 -24.55 -3.48
C SER A 51 28.90 -23.78 -4.79
N ASP A 52 29.13 -22.46 -4.72
CA ASP A 52 29.41 -21.60 -5.88
C ASP A 52 30.45 -20.54 -5.49
N SER A 53 31.52 -20.43 -6.25
CA SER A 53 32.62 -19.49 -5.97
C SER A 53 32.22 -18.01 -6.09
N ARG A 54 31.11 -17.73 -6.73
CA ARG A 54 30.56 -16.37 -6.87
C ARG A 54 29.74 -15.95 -5.64
N LEU A 55 29.34 -16.93 -4.77
CA LEU A 55 28.62 -16.66 -3.54
C LEU A 55 29.57 -16.21 -2.45
N ARG A 56 29.24 -15.12 -1.81
CA ARG A 56 29.97 -14.58 -0.65
C ARG A 56 28.97 -14.26 0.47
N ILE A 57 29.24 -14.77 1.66
CA ILE A 57 28.40 -14.60 2.82
C ILE A 57 29.09 -13.68 3.82
N ILE A 58 28.36 -12.66 4.27
CA ILE A 58 28.77 -11.76 5.36
C ILE A 58 27.75 -11.94 6.46
N ARG A 59 28.21 -12.30 7.67
CA ARG A 59 27.32 -12.44 8.83
C ARG A 59 27.53 -11.29 9.79
N LEU A 60 26.44 -10.60 10.15
CA LEU A 60 26.45 -9.55 11.16
C LEU A 60 26.39 -10.15 12.56
N THR A 61 26.85 -9.40 13.55
CA THR A 61 26.88 -9.83 14.95
C THR A 61 25.53 -9.63 15.66
N GLU A 62 24.72 -8.70 15.16
CA GLU A 62 23.40 -8.37 15.68
C GLU A 62 22.45 -8.01 14.55
N ASN A 63 21.13 -8.15 14.78
CA ASN A 63 20.12 -7.73 13.81
C ASN A 63 20.03 -6.20 13.77
N SER A 64 20.45 -5.63 12.65
CA SER A 64 20.51 -4.17 12.41
C SER A 64 19.51 -3.71 11.34
N GLY A 65 18.76 -4.64 10.74
CA GLY A 65 17.73 -4.38 9.76
C GLY A 65 18.21 -4.39 8.30
N ALA A 66 17.23 -4.54 7.39
CA ALA A 66 17.50 -4.75 5.98
C ALA A 66 18.27 -3.60 5.29
N CYS A 67 18.06 -2.34 5.71
CA CYS A 67 18.80 -1.19 5.18
C CYS A 67 20.28 -1.27 5.53
N HIS A 68 20.60 -1.55 6.79
CA HIS A 68 21.97 -1.73 7.24
C HIS A 68 22.65 -2.90 6.51
N ALA A 69 21.98 -4.04 6.43
CA ALA A 69 22.51 -5.19 5.71
C ALA A 69 22.78 -4.89 4.23
N ARG A 70 21.88 -4.14 3.54
CA ARG A 70 22.12 -3.71 2.16
C ARG A 70 23.30 -2.75 2.08
N ASN A 71 23.43 -1.78 2.99
CA ASN A 71 24.57 -0.85 3.01
C ASN A 71 25.89 -1.59 3.21
N VAL A 72 25.95 -2.57 4.12
CA VAL A 72 27.13 -3.42 4.29
C VAL A 72 27.47 -4.18 3.01
N GLY A 73 26.46 -4.75 2.34
CA GLY A 73 26.65 -5.43 1.06
C GLY A 73 27.15 -4.51 -0.05
N VAL A 74 26.61 -3.28 -0.15
CA VAL A 74 27.06 -2.25 -1.11
C VAL A 74 28.53 -1.87 -0.88
N GLN A 75 28.96 -1.71 0.37
CA GLN A 75 30.35 -1.40 0.69
C GLN A 75 31.30 -2.58 0.40
N ALA A 76 30.82 -3.80 0.54
CA ALA A 76 31.57 -5.01 0.25
C ALA A 76 31.63 -5.38 -1.24
N ALA A 77 30.76 -4.79 -2.06
CA ALA A 77 30.62 -5.05 -3.49
C ALA A 77 31.88 -4.63 -4.27
N LYS A 78 32.32 -5.50 -5.20
CA LYS A 78 33.47 -5.27 -6.08
C LYS A 78 33.07 -4.91 -7.51
N GLY A 79 31.78 -5.15 -7.85
CA GLY A 79 31.25 -4.87 -9.18
C GLY A 79 31.19 -3.38 -9.50
N GLU A 80 31.21 -3.09 -10.78
CA GLU A 80 30.95 -1.77 -11.35
C GLU A 80 29.48 -1.40 -11.24
N TYR A 81 28.60 -2.43 -11.23
CA TYR A 81 27.17 -2.31 -11.09
C TYR A 81 26.69 -3.07 -9.86
N ILE A 82 25.58 -2.59 -9.28
CA ILE A 82 24.90 -3.24 -8.14
C ILE A 82 23.44 -3.48 -8.50
N ALA A 83 22.97 -4.68 -8.15
CA ALA A 83 21.56 -5.05 -8.06
C ALA A 83 21.23 -5.43 -6.62
N PHE A 84 19.95 -5.37 -6.28
CA PHE A 84 19.45 -5.84 -4.99
C PHE A 84 18.50 -7.01 -5.21
N GLN A 85 18.50 -7.97 -4.28
CA GLN A 85 17.56 -9.09 -4.27
C GLN A 85 17.06 -9.30 -2.85
N ASP A 86 15.75 -9.48 -2.67
CA ASP A 86 15.18 -9.84 -1.38
C ASP A 86 15.23 -11.38 -1.19
N SER A 87 15.43 -11.83 0.03
CA SER A 87 15.71 -13.24 0.34
C SER A 87 14.50 -14.20 0.22
N ASP A 88 13.35 -13.69 -0.17
CA ASP A 88 12.09 -14.40 -0.39
C ASP A 88 11.55 -14.26 -1.81
N ASP A 89 12.26 -13.53 -2.71
CA ASP A 89 11.87 -13.27 -4.08
C ASP A 89 12.78 -14.00 -5.09
N CYS A 90 12.42 -13.93 -6.39
CA CYS A 90 13.18 -14.60 -7.44
C CYS A 90 13.39 -13.69 -8.66
N PHE A 91 14.62 -13.60 -9.12
CA PHE A 91 14.94 -12.99 -10.41
C PHE A 91 14.51 -13.88 -11.58
N HIS A 92 14.01 -13.27 -12.66
CA HIS A 92 13.93 -13.93 -13.96
C HIS A 92 15.32 -14.17 -14.53
N PRO A 93 15.54 -15.23 -15.33
CA PRO A 93 16.87 -15.67 -15.74
C PRO A 93 17.71 -14.61 -16.49
N ASP A 94 17.07 -13.69 -17.21
CA ASP A 94 17.67 -12.67 -18.05
C ASP A 94 17.68 -11.26 -17.47
N LYS A 95 17.29 -11.12 -16.17
CA LYS A 95 17.11 -9.81 -15.52
C LYS A 95 18.38 -8.95 -15.58
N LEU A 96 19.52 -9.48 -15.14
CA LEU A 96 20.75 -8.69 -15.03
C LEU A 96 21.28 -8.29 -16.39
N GLU A 97 21.25 -9.18 -17.37
CA GLU A 97 21.63 -8.91 -18.76
C GLU A 97 20.77 -7.80 -19.36
N ARG A 98 19.44 -7.88 -19.20
CA ARG A 98 18.50 -6.89 -19.75
C ARG A 98 18.65 -5.54 -19.08
N GLN A 99 18.77 -5.49 -17.76
CA GLN A 99 18.94 -4.22 -17.05
C GLN A 99 20.29 -3.57 -17.36
N LEU A 100 21.35 -4.34 -17.54
CA LEU A 100 22.65 -3.81 -17.97
C LEU A 100 22.56 -3.22 -19.39
N ALA A 101 21.93 -3.94 -20.33
CA ALA A 101 21.70 -3.45 -21.68
C ALA A 101 20.87 -2.16 -21.71
N PHE A 102 19.76 -2.13 -20.96
CA PHE A 102 18.88 -0.98 -20.85
C PHE A 102 19.59 0.25 -20.23
N LEU A 103 20.43 0.04 -19.21
CA LEU A 103 21.23 1.10 -18.60
C LEU A 103 22.23 1.68 -19.63
N GLN A 104 22.90 0.82 -20.39
CA GLN A 104 23.87 1.24 -21.40
C GLN A 104 23.20 1.97 -22.58
N GLU A 105 22.08 1.44 -23.07
CA GLU A 105 21.31 2.02 -24.17
C GLU A 105 20.77 3.41 -23.84
N THR A 106 20.25 3.58 -22.62
CA THR A 106 19.66 4.85 -22.17
C THR A 106 20.65 5.85 -21.61
N GLY A 107 21.91 5.44 -21.37
CA GLY A 107 22.93 6.24 -20.70
C GLY A 107 22.59 6.58 -19.25
N ALA A 108 21.69 5.81 -18.62
CA ALA A 108 21.30 6.02 -17.24
C ALA A 108 22.41 5.65 -16.24
N ASP A 109 22.31 6.17 -15.03
CA ASP A 109 23.14 5.77 -13.90
C ASP A 109 22.47 4.68 -13.06
N VAL A 110 21.13 4.77 -12.97
CA VAL A 110 20.28 3.83 -12.26
C VAL A 110 19.07 3.51 -13.11
N VAL A 111 18.70 2.22 -13.17
CA VAL A 111 17.48 1.74 -13.82
C VAL A 111 16.64 0.90 -12.87
N PHE A 112 15.37 0.78 -13.16
CA PHE A 112 14.50 -0.18 -12.50
C PHE A 112 13.61 -0.91 -13.51
N CYS A 113 13.20 -2.13 -13.18
CA CYS A 113 12.26 -2.93 -13.95
C CYS A 113 10.93 -3.10 -13.22
N GLY A 114 9.95 -3.70 -13.89
CA GLY A 114 8.73 -4.17 -13.25
C GLY A 114 8.95 -5.48 -12.49
N MET A 115 7.90 -5.88 -11.74
CA MET A 115 7.83 -7.15 -11.02
C MET A 115 6.46 -7.79 -11.16
N ASN A 116 6.40 -9.11 -11.07
CA ASN A 116 5.18 -9.86 -10.82
C ASN A 116 4.96 -9.92 -9.31
N ARG A 117 3.89 -9.32 -8.83
CA ARG A 117 3.47 -9.41 -7.43
C ARG A 117 2.51 -10.58 -7.27
N ILE A 118 2.94 -11.61 -6.56
CA ILE A 118 2.24 -12.89 -6.45
C ILE A 118 1.66 -13.02 -5.04
N CYS A 119 0.34 -13.13 -4.95
CA CYS A 119 -0.40 -13.36 -3.71
C CYS A 119 -1.31 -14.59 -3.87
N GLY A 120 -0.86 -15.73 -3.39
CA GLY A 120 -1.53 -17.02 -3.62
C GLY A 120 -1.64 -17.36 -5.11
N GLN A 121 -2.85 -17.35 -5.67
CA GLN A 121 -3.09 -17.60 -7.10
C GLN A 121 -3.22 -16.30 -7.93
N GLN A 122 -3.21 -15.15 -7.29
CA GLN A 122 -3.31 -13.87 -7.97
C GLN A 122 -1.93 -13.34 -8.31
N MET A 123 -1.79 -12.81 -9.52
CA MET A 123 -0.56 -12.17 -10.01
C MET A 123 -0.92 -10.80 -10.59
N GLU A 124 -0.18 -9.80 -10.17
CA GLU A 124 -0.31 -8.42 -10.62
C GLU A 124 1.07 -7.89 -11.06
N VAL A 125 1.12 -7.19 -12.18
CA VAL A 125 2.34 -6.53 -12.64
C VAL A 125 2.45 -5.15 -11.99
N PHE A 126 3.59 -4.85 -11.36
CA PHE A 126 3.88 -3.55 -10.77
C PHE A 126 5.27 -3.04 -11.21
N PRO A 127 5.40 -1.76 -11.56
CA PRO A 127 4.30 -0.83 -11.86
C PRO A 127 3.58 -1.22 -13.15
N ALA A 128 2.30 -0.88 -13.26
CA ALA A 128 1.54 -1.16 -14.48
C ALA A 128 2.02 -0.34 -15.68
N TYR A 129 2.62 0.81 -15.42
CA TYR A 129 3.16 1.72 -16.42
C TYR A 129 4.37 2.48 -15.88
N VAL A 130 5.36 2.70 -16.73
CA VAL A 130 6.51 3.56 -16.49
C VAL A 130 6.65 4.52 -17.67
N PRO A 131 6.75 5.84 -17.43
CA PRO A 131 6.95 6.80 -18.52
C PRO A 131 8.29 6.58 -19.23
N ASP A 132 8.29 6.63 -20.55
CA ASP A 132 9.55 6.59 -21.35
C ASP A 132 10.28 7.94 -21.33
N LYS A 133 10.79 8.30 -20.17
CA LYS A 133 11.58 9.52 -19.92
C LYS A 133 12.55 9.30 -18.76
N CYS A 134 13.42 10.28 -18.53
CA CYS A 134 14.16 10.34 -17.27
C CYS A 134 13.18 10.54 -16.11
N ILE A 135 13.22 9.64 -15.14
CA ILE A 135 12.39 9.71 -13.93
C ILE A 135 13.03 10.70 -12.97
N ASN A 136 12.29 11.71 -12.62
CA ASN A 136 12.74 12.74 -11.68
C ASN A 136 12.02 12.60 -10.32
N ARG A 137 12.40 13.45 -9.36
CA ARG A 137 11.78 13.44 -8.03
C ARG A 137 10.30 13.72 -8.02
N ILE A 138 9.78 14.51 -8.94
CA ILE A 138 8.36 14.84 -9.03
C ILE A 138 7.58 13.58 -9.36
N ASP A 139 8.01 12.84 -10.39
CA ASP A 139 7.40 11.57 -10.77
C ASP A 139 7.38 10.59 -9.58
N LEU A 140 8.46 10.56 -8.80
CA LEU A 140 8.57 9.70 -7.63
C LEU A 140 7.79 10.21 -6.41
N LEU A 141 7.53 11.51 -6.28
CA LEU A 141 6.65 12.04 -5.24
C LEU A 141 5.17 11.77 -5.54
N GLU A 142 4.81 11.58 -6.82
CA GLU A 142 3.48 11.18 -7.23
C GLU A 142 3.22 9.69 -7.04
N ALA A 143 4.26 8.83 -7.23
CA ALA A 143 4.12 7.39 -7.06
C ALA A 143 5.45 6.71 -6.71
N ASN A 144 5.40 5.67 -5.87
CA ASN A 144 6.51 4.72 -5.74
C ASN A 144 6.52 3.80 -6.97
N LEU A 145 7.50 3.94 -7.84
CA LEU A 145 7.58 3.21 -9.12
C LEU A 145 8.46 1.96 -9.06
N ALA A 146 9.25 1.78 -8.00
CA ALA A 146 10.23 0.69 -7.93
C ALA A 146 10.28 0.05 -6.55
N SER A 147 10.33 -1.27 -6.50
CA SER A 147 10.71 -2.03 -5.30
C SER A 147 12.21 -2.31 -5.29
N THR A 148 12.78 -2.56 -4.12
CA THR A 148 14.23 -2.71 -3.95
C THR A 148 14.85 -3.72 -4.93
N GLN A 149 14.26 -4.88 -5.09
CA GLN A 149 14.75 -5.97 -5.95
C GLN A 149 14.61 -5.66 -7.46
N CYS A 150 13.91 -4.59 -7.82
CA CYS A 150 13.81 -4.11 -9.19
C CYS A 150 14.94 -3.13 -9.57
N ILE A 151 15.65 -2.57 -8.60
CA ILE A 151 16.65 -1.50 -8.79
C ILE A 151 18.00 -2.10 -9.21
N PHE A 152 18.62 -1.45 -10.19
CA PHE A 152 19.93 -1.78 -10.73
C PHE A 152 20.65 -0.49 -11.13
N GLY A 153 21.98 -0.41 -10.97
CA GLY A 153 22.71 0.78 -11.39
C GLY A 153 24.21 0.74 -11.14
N LYS A 154 24.88 1.84 -11.44
CA LYS A 154 26.30 2.03 -11.17
C LYS A 154 26.56 1.94 -9.66
N ALA A 155 27.57 1.19 -9.25
CA ALA A 155 27.92 1.00 -7.84
C ALA A 155 28.22 2.31 -7.11
N GLU A 156 28.80 3.29 -7.80
CA GLU A 156 29.08 4.63 -7.27
C GLU A 156 27.80 5.32 -6.78
N ALA A 157 26.67 5.19 -7.51
CA ALA A 157 25.42 5.80 -7.16
C ALA A 157 24.93 5.34 -5.78
N PHE A 158 25.02 4.04 -5.50
CA PHE A 158 24.58 3.45 -4.22
C PHE A 158 25.59 3.67 -3.09
N ARG A 159 26.89 3.71 -3.38
CA ARG A 159 27.92 4.08 -2.37
C ARG A 159 27.75 5.53 -1.89
N ASN A 160 27.40 6.44 -2.80
CA ASN A 160 27.20 7.87 -2.52
C ASN A 160 25.77 8.18 -2.01
N THR A 161 24.85 7.24 -2.13
CA THR A 161 23.45 7.37 -1.68
C THR A 161 23.03 6.08 -0.99
N PRO A 162 23.41 5.87 0.29
CA PRO A 162 23.05 4.68 1.05
C PRO A 162 21.57 4.65 1.39
N PHE A 163 21.05 3.46 1.70
CA PHE A 163 19.75 3.31 2.30
C PHE A 163 19.66 4.04 3.64
N ASP A 164 18.55 4.73 3.89
CA ASP A 164 18.25 5.38 5.18
C ASP A 164 17.88 4.29 6.21
N GLU A 165 18.79 4.03 7.17
CA GLU A 165 18.64 2.96 8.17
C GLU A 165 17.50 3.23 9.18
N ASP A 166 17.13 4.49 9.35
CA ASP A 166 15.99 4.88 10.20
C ASP A 166 14.64 4.77 9.47
N MET A 167 14.61 4.37 8.19
CA MET A 167 13.37 4.25 7.43
C MET A 167 12.63 2.97 7.82
N PRO A 168 11.47 3.04 8.50
CA PRO A 168 10.79 1.85 9.00
C PRO A 168 10.12 1.01 7.91
N ARG A 169 9.84 1.63 6.74
CA ARG A 169 9.22 1.04 5.54
C ARG A 169 9.43 2.00 4.37
N LEU A 170 9.14 1.58 3.11
CA LEU A 170 9.32 2.41 1.89
C LEU A 170 10.78 2.82 1.68
N GLN A 171 11.70 1.95 2.01
CA GLN A 171 13.15 2.14 1.94
C GLN A 171 13.61 2.33 0.50
N ASP A 172 13.00 1.59 -0.43
CA ASP A 172 13.13 1.72 -1.88
C ASP A 172 12.71 3.10 -2.38
N TRP A 173 11.54 3.55 -1.96
CA TRP A 173 11.01 4.86 -2.35
C TRP A 173 11.91 6.00 -1.86
N ALA A 174 12.33 5.94 -0.59
CA ALA A 174 13.25 6.92 -0.03
C ALA A 174 14.60 6.95 -0.77
N LEU A 175 15.16 5.77 -1.08
CA LEU A 175 16.39 5.65 -1.87
C LEU A 175 16.25 6.26 -3.26
N MET A 176 15.18 5.90 -3.99
CA MET A 176 14.95 6.40 -5.35
C MET A 176 14.77 7.92 -5.39
N LEU A 177 14.09 8.51 -4.41
CA LEU A 177 13.95 9.96 -4.25
C LEU A 177 15.30 10.66 -4.07
N GLU A 178 16.25 10.06 -3.35
CA GLU A 178 17.58 10.61 -3.16
C GLU A 178 18.47 10.40 -4.41
N LEU A 179 18.38 9.24 -5.06
CA LEU A 179 19.09 8.96 -6.31
C LEU A 179 18.70 9.92 -7.43
N ALA A 180 17.39 10.16 -7.60
CA ALA A 180 16.87 11.06 -8.64
C ALA A 180 17.24 12.55 -8.45
N LYS A 181 17.93 12.92 -7.36
CA LYS A 181 18.53 14.25 -7.18
C LYS A 181 19.83 14.41 -7.92
N LYS A 182 20.59 13.32 -8.11
CA LYS A 182 22.00 13.36 -8.48
C LYS A 182 22.31 12.57 -9.75
N TYR A 183 21.46 11.59 -10.07
CA TYR A 183 21.71 10.59 -11.08
C TYR A 183 20.59 10.53 -12.12
N ILE A 184 20.92 10.10 -13.32
CA ILE A 184 19.95 9.84 -14.39
C ILE A 184 19.26 8.52 -14.07
N VAL A 185 17.96 8.57 -13.81
CA VAL A 185 17.12 7.40 -13.51
C VAL A 185 16.20 7.11 -14.67
N ARG A 186 16.16 5.85 -15.11
CA ARG A 186 15.22 5.34 -16.12
C ARG A 186 14.50 4.11 -15.60
N GLY A 187 13.35 3.79 -16.16
CA GLY A 187 12.62 2.59 -15.78
C GLY A 187 11.85 1.98 -16.93
N GLU A 188 11.54 0.70 -16.78
CA GLU A 188 10.65 -0.04 -17.65
C GLU A 188 9.63 -0.86 -16.82
N ALA A 189 8.43 -1.05 -17.36
CA ALA A 189 7.39 -1.82 -16.67
C ALA A 189 7.53 -3.35 -16.90
N THR A 190 8.50 -3.79 -17.69
CA THR A 190 8.72 -5.22 -17.95
C THR A 190 9.01 -5.97 -16.66
N PRO A 191 8.22 -6.98 -16.27
CA PRO A 191 8.46 -7.72 -15.05
C PRO A 191 9.66 -8.65 -15.20
N LEU A 192 10.67 -8.44 -14.38
CA LEU A 192 11.90 -9.25 -14.35
C LEU A 192 12.17 -9.87 -12.97
N VAL A 193 11.21 -9.73 -12.05
CA VAL A 193 11.28 -10.27 -10.69
C VAL A 193 9.91 -10.84 -10.30
N ASP A 194 9.90 -12.01 -9.68
CA ASP A 194 8.73 -12.56 -8.99
C ASP A 194 8.81 -12.26 -7.50
N VAL A 195 7.84 -11.48 -7.00
CA VAL A 195 7.73 -11.06 -5.61
C VAL A 195 6.60 -11.81 -4.93
N TYR A 196 6.93 -12.61 -3.91
CA TYR A 196 5.97 -13.46 -3.20
C TYR A 196 5.48 -12.75 -1.94
N VAL A 197 4.22 -12.28 -1.96
CA VAL A 197 3.62 -11.59 -0.80
C VAL A 197 3.37 -12.59 0.33
N GLN A 198 4.15 -12.47 1.39
CA GLN A 198 4.02 -13.29 2.60
C GLN A 198 3.16 -12.57 3.66
N PRO A 199 2.47 -13.31 4.57
CA PRO A 199 1.69 -12.68 5.64
C PRO A 199 2.52 -11.80 6.58
N ASP A 200 3.81 -12.13 6.78
CA ASP A 200 4.78 -11.41 7.62
C ASP A 200 5.57 -10.32 6.87
N SER A 201 5.28 -10.10 5.58
CA SER A 201 5.95 -9.07 4.78
C SER A 201 5.85 -7.69 5.43
N LEU A 202 6.92 -6.91 5.35
CA LEU A 202 6.93 -5.50 5.80
C LEU A 202 5.81 -4.68 5.15
N SER A 203 5.44 -5.01 3.90
CA SER A 203 4.35 -4.39 3.17
C SER A 203 2.98 -4.58 3.84
N ASN A 204 2.81 -5.58 4.70
CA ASN A 204 1.59 -5.87 5.44
C ASN A 204 1.56 -5.26 6.86
N GLN A 205 2.54 -4.42 7.23
CA GLN A 205 2.63 -3.80 8.56
C GLN A 205 2.12 -2.34 8.53
N PRO A 206 0.83 -2.06 8.79
CA PRO A 206 0.25 -0.72 8.71
C PRO A 206 0.90 0.26 9.70
N LYS A 207 1.31 -0.21 10.88
CA LYS A 207 1.96 0.62 11.91
C LYS A 207 3.29 1.24 11.45
N LYS A 208 3.95 0.67 10.45
CA LYS A 208 5.20 1.21 9.89
C LYS A 208 4.98 2.13 8.69
N LEU A 209 3.79 2.11 8.08
CA LEU A 209 3.50 2.88 6.87
C LEU A 209 3.44 4.38 7.15
N PHE A 210 2.63 4.79 8.12
CA PHE A 210 2.45 6.21 8.44
C PHE A 210 3.77 6.89 8.87
N PRO A 211 4.59 6.36 9.79
CA PRO A 211 5.88 6.95 10.11
C PRO A 211 6.81 7.09 8.91
N ALA A 212 6.80 6.11 7.99
CA ALA A 212 7.61 6.18 6.77
C ALA A 212 7.14 7.28 5.81
N LEU A 213 5.84 7.36 5.52
CA LEU A 213 5.25 8.41 4.69
C LEU A 213 5.49 9.79 5.31
N ARG A 214 5.27 9.92 6.64
CA ARG A 214 5.54 11.16 7.36
C ARG A 214 6.99 11.60 7.22
N ARG A 215 7.96 10.67 7.32
CA ARG A 215 9.39 10.97 7.17
C ARG A 215 9.71 11.48 5.76
N ILE A 216 9.15 10.85 4.72
CA ILE A 216 9.29 11.34 3.34
C ILE A 216 8.63 12.71 3.20
N TYR A 217 7.39 12.88 3.67
CA TYR A 217 6.69 14.16 3.61
C TYR A 217 7.49 15.29 4.25
N LEU A 218 7.96 15.12 5.47
CA LEU A 218 8.74 16.16 6.17
C LEU A 218 10.04 16.52 5.46
N ARG A 219 10.68 15.54 4.78
CA ARG A 219 11.91 15.76 4.01
C ARG A 219 11.69 16.57 2.73
N TYR A 220 10.50 16.47 2.14
CA TYR A 220 10.14 17.06 0.85
C TYR A 220 8.93 17.99 0.91
N ALA A 221 8.52 18.45 2.09
CA ALA A 221 7.27 19.19 2.32
C ALA A 221 7.10 20.40 1.38
N GLU A 222 8.14 21.19 1.19
CA GLU A 222 8.11 22.35 0.29
C GLU A 222 7.77 21.94 -1.15
N THR A 223 8.45 20.91 -1.67
CA THR A 223 8.20 20.40 -3.02
C THR A 223 6.81 19.77 -3.15
N ILE A 224 6.42 18.95 -2.16
CA ILE A 224 5.12 18.29 -2.13
C ILE A 224 3.99 19.30 -2.13
N ASN A 225 4.07 20.31 -1.25
CA ASN A 225 3.03 21.35 -1.13
C ASN A 225 2.92 22.22 -2.38
N ALA A 226 3.99 22.34 -3.17
CA ALA A 226 3.97 23.08 -4.41
C ALA A 226 3.41 22.28 -5.61
N ILE A 227 3.49 20.94 -5.59
CA ILE A 227 3.26 20.13 -6.80
C ILE A 227 2.09 19.16 -6.64
N CYS A 228 2.00 18.45 -5.51
CA CYS A 228 1.03 17.37 -5.29
C CYS A 228 0.50 17.32 -3.84
N PRO A 229 0.04 18.47 -3.28
CA PRO A 229 -0.40 18.53 -1.88
C PRO A 229 -1.60 17.60 -1.62
N GLU A 230 -2.53 17.47 -2.56
CA GLU A 230 -3.72 16.62 -2.45
C GLU A 230 -3.34 15.15 -2.28
N HIS A 231 -2.46 14.66 -3.15
CA HIS A 231 -1.99 13.28 -3.11
C HIS A 231 -1.41 12.92 -1.73
N TRP A 232 -0.47 13.75 -1.23
CA TRP A 232 0.20 13.48 0.03
C TRP A 232 -0.72 13.64 1.24
N THR A 233 -1.61 14.63 1.24
CA THR A 233 -2.60 14.79 2.30
C THR A 233 -3.47 13.55 2.40
N ILE A 234 -3.95 13.01 1.28
CA ILE A 234 -4.81 11.83 1.24
C ILE A 234 -4.09 10.57 1.72
N ILE A 235 -2.90 10.28 1.18
CA ILE A 235 -2.17 9.05 1.58
C ILE A 235 -1.72 9.08 3.04
N LEU A 236 -1.34 10.25 3.56
CA LEU A 236 -0.99 10.42 4.97
C LEU A 236 -2.22 10.26 5.86
N THR A 237 -3.36 10.85 5.49
CA THR A 237 -4.62 10.71 6.23
C THR A 237 -5.04 9.26 6.28
N GLN A 238 -5.04 8.55 5.15
CA GLN A 238 -5.39 7.12 5.10
C GLN A 238 -4.45 6.25 5.94
N ALA A 239 -3.15 6.55 5.92
CA ALA A 239 -2.19 5.80 6.70
C ALA A 239 -2.33 6.06 8.22
N ALA A 240 -2.60 7.31 8.62
CA ALA A 240 -2.87 7.68 10.00
C ALA A 240 -4.16 7.04 10.54
N GLU A 241 -5.23 7.05 9.75
CA GLU A 241 -6.51 6.39 10.07
C GLU A 241 -6.35 4.90 10.36
N ARG A 242 -5.48 4.20 9.62
CA ARG A 242 -5.25 2.76 9.80
C ARG A 242 -4.63 2.40 11.14
N ILE A 243 -4.00 3.34 11.81
CA ILE A 243 -3.31 3.13 13.09
C ILE A 243 -3.90 3.95 14.24
N GLY A 244 -4.96 4.74 13.98
CA GLY A 244 -5.64 5.55 15.01
C GLY A 244 -4.87 6.78 15.47
N GLU A 245 -4.03 7.37 14.62
CA GLU A 245 -3.27 8.60 14.92
C GLU A 245 -4.14 9.86 14.74
N GLU A 246 -5.09 10.08 15.65
CA GLU A 246 -6.07 11.17 15.57
C GLU A 246 -5.47 12.58 15.63
N ALA A 247 -4.41 12.79 16.43
CA ALA A 247 -3.77 14.10 16.55
C ALA A 247 -3.20 14.60 15.22
N TRP A 248 -2.61 13.68 14.45
CA TRP A 248 -2.09 13.97 13.11
C TRP A 248 -3.17 14.21 12.07
N GLN A 249 -4.30 13.52 12.20
CA GLN A 249 -5.47 13.78 11.34
C GLN A 249 -5.96 15.22 11.50
N GLY A 250 -6.02 15.74 12.74
CA GLY A 250 -6.35 17.12 13.00
C GLY A 250 -5.41 18.12 12.29
N GLU A 251 -4.10 17.95 12.46
CA GLU A 251 -3.08 18.80 11.85
C GLU A 251 -3.11 18.77 10.30
N LEU A 252 -3.29 17.59 9.70
CA LEU A 252 -3.41 17.44 8.27
C LEU A 252 -4.69 18.08 7.73
N LEU A 253 -5.81 17.97 8.46
CA LEU A 253 -7.09 18.51 8.04
C LEU A 253 -7.17 20.03 8.19
N GLU A 254 -6.50 20.62 9.18
CA GLU A 254 -6.41 22.09 9.33
C GLU A 254 -5.75 22.75 8.12
N ASN A 255 -4.75 22.12 7.54
CA ASN A 255 -3.99 22.62 6.39
C ASN A 255 -4.32 21.88 5.08
N ALA A 256 -5.41 21.11 5.07
CA ALA A 256 -5.76 20.27 3.93
C ALA A 256 -6.13 21.12 2.71
N PRO A 257 -5.78 20.66 1.49
CA PRO A 257 -6.27 21.24 0.23
C PRO A 257 -7.80 21.29 0.16
N GLU A 258 -8.33 22.15 -0.70
CA GLU A 258 -9.78 22.33 -0.88
C GLU A 258 -10.52 21.05 -1.27
N CYS A 259 -9.82 20.08 -1.85
CA CYS A 259 -10.38 18.77 -2.22
C CYS A 259 -10.64 17.84 -1.03
N VAL A 260 -10.21 18.18 0.19
CA VAL A 260 -10.46 17.40 1.40
C VAL A 260 -11.61 18.00 2.19
N VAL A 261 -12.65 17.20 2.47
CA VAL A 261 -13.83 17.64 3.21
C VAL A 261 -13.48 18.05 4.63
N ARG A 262 -13.93 19.24 5.03
CA ARG A 262 -13.86 19.73 6.41
C ARG A 262 -15.19 19.56 7.14
N PRO A 263 -15.19 19.34 8.46
CA PRO A 263 -16.40 19.11 9.23
C PRO A 263 -17.51 20.15 9.02
N GLU A 264 -17.14 21.42 8.92
CA GLU A 264 -18.06 22.55 8.74
C GLU A 264 -18.69 22.65 7.36
N GLN A 265 -18.09 22.03 6.36
CA GLN A 265 -18.59 22.05 4.98
C GLN A 265 -19.74 21.07 4.75
N ILE A 266 -19.82 19.99 5.53
CA ILE A 266 -20.72 18.85 5.30
C ILE A 266 -22.18 19.31 5.23
N ALA A 267 -22.65 20.11 6.19
CA ALA A 267 -24.03 20.57 6.26
C ALA A 267 -24.42 21.44 5.05
N SER A 268 -23.48 22.14 4.44
CA SER A 268 -23.70 23.01 3.28
C SER A 268 -23.63 22.28 1.93
N MET A 269 -23.13 21.05 1.90
CA MET A 269 -22.94 20.30 0.64
C MET A 269 -24.24 19.83 -0.03
N GLY A 270 -25.36 19.82 0.69
CA GLY A 270 -26.67 19.47 0.13
C GLY A 270 -26.76 18.01 -0.32
N ASN A 271 -26.96 17.79 -1.62
CA ASN A 271 -27.07 16.46 -2.21
C ASN A 271 -25.67 15.92 -2.54
N ILE A 272 -25.28 14.83 -1.89
CA ILE A 272 -23.97 14.18 -2.07
C ILE A 272 -24.12 12.80 -2.70
N VAL A 273 -23.08 12.38 -3.40
CA VAL A 273 -22.89 11.01 -3.91
C VAL A 273 -21.70 10.41 -3.18
N LEU A 274 -21.88 9.26 -2.56
CA LEU A 274 -20.79 8.43 -2.04
C LEU A 274 -20.46 7.38 -3.10
N GLY A 275 -19.27 7.46 -3.70
CA GLY A 275 -18.94 6.62 -4.84
C GLY A 275 -17.54 6.04 -4.82
N GLN A 276 -17.41 4.96 -5.60
CA GLN A 276 -16.15 4.39 -6.06
C GLN A 276 -16.25 4.33 -7.58
N GLY A 277 -15.50 5.18 -8.29
CA GLY A 277 -15.34 5.13 -9.73
C GLY A 277 -16.62 4.94 -10.58
N GLY A 278 -16.81 5.66 -11.65
CA GLY A 278 -17.93 5.46 -12.56
C GLY A 278 -18.46 6.76 -13.17
N GLU A 279 -19.62 6.72 -13.81
CA GLU A 279 -20.30 7.91 -14.33
C GLU A 279 -20.77 8.81 -13.19
N TYR A 280 -20.28 10.04 -13.14
CA TYR A 280 -20.59 11.01 -12.10
C TYR A 280 -21.83 11.83 -12.49
N PRO A 281 -22.87 11.86 -11.65
CA PRO A 281 -24.08 12.61 -11.96
C PRO A 281 -23.82 14.12 -11.95
N GLN A 282 -24.17 14.78 -13.04
CA GLN A 282 -24.01 16.23 -13.17
C GLN A 282 -24.78 16.99 -12.07
N GLY A 283 -24.15 17.99 -11.47
CA GLY A 283 -24.77 18.88 -10.50
C GLY A 283 -24.77 18.37 -9.04
N LYS A 284 -24.22 17.20 -8.76
CA LYS A 284 -24.06 16.66 -7.40
C LYS A 284 -22.61 16.76 -6.92
N ILE A 285 -22.41 16.68 -5.61
CA ILE A 285 -21.08 16.62 -4.99
C ILE A 285 -20.70 15.16 -4.77
N LEU A 286 -19.57 14.74 -5.33
CA LEU A 286 -19.00 13.43 -5.08
C LEU A 286 -18.11 13.46 -3.85
N LEU A 287 -18.39 12.61 -2.89
CA LEU A 287 -17.49 12.31 -1.76
C LEU A 287 -16.88 10.94 -1.98
N THR A 288 -15.59 10.88 -2.04
CA THR A 288 -14.83 9.65 -2.31
C THR A 288 -13.70 9.43 -1.32
N ARG A 289 -13.27 8.19 -1.21
CA ARG A 289 -12.04 7.79 -0.51
C ARG A 289 -10.96 7.34 -1.50
N ASN A 290 -11.23 7.42 -2.79
CA ASN A 290 -10.32 7.01 -3.84
C ASN A 290 -9.64 8.24 -4.47
N LEU A 291 -8.32 8.26 -4.43
CA LEU A 291 -7.52 9.37 -4.98
C LEU A 291 -7.73 9.53 -6.48
N SER A 292 -7.90 8.43 -7.24
CA SER A 292 -8.11 8.50 -8.69
C SER A 292 -9.37 9.27 -9.06
N ASP A 293 -10.45 9.15 -8.27
CA ASP A 293 -11.69 9.88 -8.51
C ASP A 293 -11.47 11.40 -8.42
N ILE A 294 -10.63 11.86 -7.47
CA ILE A 294 -10.32 13.29 -7.31
C ILE A 294 -9.50 13.81 -8.48
N GLN A 295 -8.55 13.01 -8.97
CA GLN A 295 -7.70 13.36 -10.10
C GLN A 295 -8.49 13.42 -11.41
N GLU A 296 -9.47 12.54 -11.60
CA GLU A 296 -10.29 12.46 -12.81
C GLU A 296 -11.37 13.51 -12.86
N VAL A 297 -12.06 13.78 -11.74
CA VAL A 297 -13.29 14.61 -11.72
C VAL A 297 -13.01 16.07 -11.42
N ARG A 298 -11.97 16.41 -10.71
CA ARG A 298 -11.50 17.75 -10.27
C ARG A 298 -12.56 18.69 -9.68
N ASP A 299 -13.68 18.92 -10.40
CA ASP A 299 -14.76 19.81 -9.94
C ASP A 299 -15.81 19.04 -9.13
N ARG A 300 -16.13 19.52 -7.93
CA ARG A 300 -17.14 18.93 -7.03
C ARG A 300 -16.85 17.47 -6.60
N CYS A 301 -15.59 17.07 -6.62
CA CYS A 301 -15.14 15.81 -6.08
C CYS A 301 -14.24 16.07 -4.88
N TYR A 302 -14.58 15.48 -3.73
CA TYR A 302 -13.88 15.72 -2.47
C TYR A 302 -13.50 14.41 -1.80
N TYR A 303 -12.30 14.37 -1.26
CA TYR A 303 -11.89 13.27 -0.39
C TYR A 303 -12.63 13.37 0.95
N LEU A 304 -13.28 12.28 1.35
CA LEU A 304 -14.00 12.18 2.62
C LEU A 304 -13.16 11.41 3.64
N PRO A 305 -12.61 12.06 4.69
CA PRO A 305 -11.97 11.37 5.81
C PRO A 305 -12.94 10.42 6.51
N ARG A 306 -12.42 9.29 6.99
CA ARG A 306 -13.23 8.21 7.59
C ARG A 306 -14.05 8.69 8.79
N ASN A 307 -13.45 9.49 9.66
CA ASN A 307 -14.08 10.06 10.83
C ASN A 307 -15.23 11.04 10.52
N LEU A 308 -15.32 11.54 9.27
CA LEU A 308 -16.39 12.41 8.83
C LEU A 308 -17.51 11.69 8.09
N LEU A 309 -17.37 10.39 7.82
CA LEU A 309 -18.38 9.63 7.07
C LEU A 309 -19.73 9.62 7.77
N GLY A 310 -19.75 9.36 9.08
CA GLY A 310 -20.99 9.39 9.89
C GLY A 310 -21.67 10.76 9.82
N LYS A 311 -20.90 11.84 9.97
CA LYS A 311 -21.39 13.21 9.85
C LYS A 311 -21.95 13.52 8.45
N ALA A 312 -21.28 13.11 7.39
CA ALA A 312 -21.74 13.28 6.01
C ALA A 312 -23.07 12.55 5.76
N LEU A 313 -23.21 11.33 6.27
CA LEU A 313 -24.47 10.56 6.18
C LEU A 313 -25.61 11.19 6.95
N LYS A 314 -25.35 11.85 8.07
CA LYS A 314 -26.35 12.44 8.96
C LYS A 314 -26.79 13.83 8.52
N GLU A 315 -25.85 14.70 8.17
CA GLU A 315 -26.11 16.12 7.97
C GLU A 315 -26.41 16.50 6.52
N SER A 316 -26.10 15.64 5.53
CA SER A 316 -26.41 15.93 4.12
C SER A 316 -27.91 15.83 3.83
N LEU A 317 -28.41 16.66 2.88
CA LEU A 317 -29.84 16.67 2.52
C LEU A 317 -30.27 15.35 1.90
N SER A 318 -29.47 14.80 0.98
CA SER A 318 -29.66 13.44 0.46
C SER A 318 -28.30 12.84 0.12
N VAL A 319 -28.23 11.50 0.19
CA VAL A 319 -27.01 10.74 -0.14
C VAL A 319 -27.37 9.70 -1.20
N GLU A 320 -26.64 9.71 -2.30
CA GLU A 320 -26.71 8.65 -3.31
C GLU A 320 -25.52 7.69 -3.14
N ILE A 321 -25.82 6.40 -3.06
CA ILE A 321 -24.81 5.34 -2.87
C ILE A 321 -25.16 4.22 -3.85
N ALA A 322 -24.18 3.83 -4.69
CA ALA A 322 -24.38 2.78 -5.70
C ALA A 322 -25.63 2.98 -6.56
N GLY A 323 -25.88 4.21 -7.01
CA GLY A 323 -27.02 4.56 -7.86
C GLY A 323 -28.37 4.63 -7.15
N ARG A 324 -28.42 4.58 -5.80
CA ARG A 324 -29.64 4.66 -5.01
C ARG A 324 -29.64 5.91 -4.14
N THR A 325 -30.62 6.78 -4.34
CA THR A 325 -30.81 7.98 -3.50
C THR A 325 -31.46 7.62 -2.18
N ALA A 326 -30.81 7.97 -1.08
CA ALA A 326 -31.27 7.74 0.27
C ALA A 326 -31.47 9.08 1.01
N VAL A 327 -32.67 9.36 1.43
CA VAL A 327 -33.04 10.55 2.21
C VAL A 327 -33.04 10.22 3.70
N HIS A 328 -33.63 9.08 4.04
CA HIS A 328 -33.73 8.64 5.42
C HIS A 328 -32.44 7.96 5.89
N PRO A 329 -31.96 8.17 7.13
CA PRO A 329 -30.72 7.59 7.66
C PRO A 329 -30.59 6.08 7.47
N LEU A 330 -31.67 5.31 7.60
CA LEU A 330 -31.66 3.85 7.37
C LEU A 330 -31.48 3.47 5.91
N GLN A 331 -32.12 4.20 4.98
CA GLN A 331 -31.92 3.97 3.57
C GLN A 331 -30.46 4.24 3.20
N ARG A 332 -29.85 5.27 3.81
CA ARG A 332 -28.44 5.61 3.63
C ARG A 332 -27.54 4.49 4.11
N LEU A 333 -27.80 3.97 5.31
CA LEU A 333 -27.06 2.86 5.87
C LEU A 333 -27.23 1.59 5.04
N SER A 334 -28.46 1.28 4.63
CA SER A 334 -28.77 0.14 3.77
C SER A 334 -28.08 0.23 2.40
N ALA A 335 -28.09 1.40 1.77
CA ALA A 335 -27.43 1.64 0.49
C ALA A 335 -25.90 1.54 0.62
N MET A 336 -25.33 2.04 1.71
CA MET A 336 -23.92 1.92 2.03
C MET A 336 -23.49 0.46 2.21
N LEU A 337 -24.28 -0.31 2.95
CA LEU A 337 -24.07 -1.74 3.13
C LEU A 337 -24.13 -2.50 1.81
N CYS A 338 -25.02 -2.13 0.89
CA CYS A 338 -25.12 -2.72 -0.44
C CYS A 338 -23.88 -2.46 -1.30
N GLY A 339 -23.39 -1.22 -1.33
CA GLY A 339 -22.24 -0.83 -2.14
C GLY A 339 -20.90 -1.36 -1.62
N TRP A 340 -20.80 -1.61 -0.32
CA TRP A 340 -19.53 -1.82 0.38
C TRP A 340 -19.35 -3.19 1.02
N LEU A 341 -20.35 -4.07 0.91
CA LEU A 341 -20.33 -5.40 1.52
C LEU A 341 -19.18 -6.30 1.12
N ASN A 342 -18.51 -6.00 0.02
CA ASN A 342 -17.38 -6.79 -0.47
C ASN A 342 -16.01 -6.37 0.12
N HIS A 343 -15.94 -5.27 0.85
CA HIS A 343 -14.70 -4.74 1.41
C HIS A 343 -14.67 -4.78 2.94
N GLN A 344 -13.58 -5.27 3.52
CA GLN A 344 -13.39 -5.38 4.97
C GLN A 344 -13.42 -4.00 5.67
N GLU A 345 -12.88 -2.96 5.02
CA GLU A 345 -12.93 -1.58 5.53
C GLU A 345 -14.35 -1.02 5.62
N ALA A 346 -15.25 -1.41 4.73
CA ALA A 346 -16.63 -1.02 4.77
C ALA A 346 -17.34 -1.57 6.02
N TRP A 347 -17.03 -2.79 6.42
CA TRP A 347 -17.54 -3.41 7.64
C TRP A 347 -17.09 -2.68 8.90
N GLU A 348 -15.82 -2.36 9.00
CA GLU A 348 -15.28 -1.62 10.14
C GLU A 348 -15.90 -0.21 10.23
N THR A 349 -16.05 0.46 9.08
CA THR A 349 -16.68 1.79 9.02
C THR A 349 -18.15 1.74 9.40
N VAL A 350 -18.90 0.76 8.91
CA VAL A 350 -20.31 0.55 9.26
C VAL A 350 -20.45 0.23 10.74
N THR A 351 -19.59 -0.62 11.29
CA THR A 351 -19.60 -0.98 12.71
C THR A 351 -19.34 0.24 13.60
N GLN A 352 -18.42 1.13 13.17
CA GLN A 352 -18.11 2.36 13.88
C GLN A 352 -19.30 3.35 13.85
N ILE A 353 -19.97 3.52 12.70
CA ILE A 353 -21.18 4.35 12.56
C ILE A 353 -22.29 3.82 13.48
N TYR A 354 -22.45 2.51 13.57
CA TYR A 354 -23.43 1.89 14.48
C TYR A 354 -23.08 2.06 15.97
N ALA A 355 -21.80 2.07 16.32
CA ALA A 355 -21.37 2.24 17.71
C ALA A 355 -21.54 3.69 18.20
N GLU A 356 -21.46 4.66 17.27
CA GLU A 356 -21.54 6.08 17.58
C GLU A 356 -22.98 6.63 17.56
N GLU A 357 -23.94 5.94 16.94
CA GLU A 357 -25.30 6.45 16.78
C GLU A 357 -26.37 5.49 17.35
N GLU A 358 -27.18 6.01 18.28
CA GLU A 358 -28.43 5.42 18.78
C GLU A 358 -29.49 5.24 17.66
N ILE A 359 -29.12 5.22 16.38
CA ILE A 359 -30.03 5.20 15.23
C ILE A 359 -30.91 3.96 15.23
N ILE A 360 -30.45 2.85 15.78
CA ILE A 360 -31.22 1.60 15.85
C ILE A 360 -32.25 1.62 16.95
N GLU A 361 -32.08 2.40 18.02
CA GLU A 361 -33.05 2.48 19.10
C GLU A 361 -34.31 3.30 18.72
N THR A 362 -34.22 4.16 17.71
CA THR A 362 -35.32 5.04 17.25
C THR A 362 -36.15 4.44 16.12
N LEU A 363 -35.82 3.26 15.60
CA LEU A 363 -36.48 2.65 14.46
C LEU A 363 -37.29 1.43 14.87
N ALA A 364 -38.54 1.41 14.42
CA ALA A 364 -39.35 0.20 14.53
C ALA A 364 -38.64 -0.96 13.84
N MET A 365 -38.26 -1.99 14.59
CA MET A 365 -37.55 -3.17 14.11
C MET A 365 -38.21 -3.80 12.87
N ASP A 366 -39.52 -3.66 12.76
CA ASP A 366 -40.31 -4.15 11.62
C ASP A 366 -39.92 -3.49 10.29
N GLN A 367 -39.58 -2.18 10.29
CA GLN A 367 -39.13 -1.47 9.09
C GLN A 367 -37.75 -1.91 8.64
N LEU A 368 -36.89 -2.30 9.56
CA LEU A 368 -35.58 -2.88 9.27
C LEU A 368 -35.68 -4.24 8.59
N MET A 369 -36.68 -5.02 8.98
CA MET A 369 -36.84 -6.42 8.56
C MET A 369 -37.44 -6.58 7.16
N GLU A 370 -38.15 -5.58 6.66
CA GLU A 370 -38.68 -5.56 5.29
C GLU A 370 -37.57 -5.39 4.23
N MET A 371 -36.32 -5.13 4.62
CA MET A 371 -35.22 -4.88 3.70
C MET A 371 -34.43 -6.18 3.40
N PRO A 372 -34.47 -6.73 2.16
CA PRO A 372 -33.75 -7.97 1.79
C PRO A 372 -32.25 -7.93 2.08
N LEU A 373 -31.71 -6.73 2.23
CA LEU A 373 -30.31 -6.45 2.48
C LEU A 373 -29.88 -6.81 3.90
N TRP A 374 -30.75 -6.59 4.89
CA TRP A 374 -30.46 -6.91 6.27
C TRP A 374 -30.25 -8.40 6.48
N ALA A 375 -30.94 -9.24 5.72
CA ALA A 375 -30.73 -10.69 5.74
C ALA A 375 -29.30 -11.09 5.33
N ARG A 376 -28.62 -10.31 4.45
CA ARG A 376 -27.21 -10.50 4.10
C ARG A 376 -26.28 -10.01 5.20
N VAL A 377 -26.54 -8.83 5.75
CA VAL A 377 -25.78 -8.23 6.85
C VAL A 377 -25.78 -9.15 8.07
N ILE A 378 -26.96 -9.63 8.45
CA ILE A 378 -27.13 -10.53 9.60
C ILE A 378 -26.41 -11.86 9.38
N ARG A 379 -26.48 -12.45 8.18
CA ARG A 379 -25.73 -13.67 7.84
C ARG A 379 -24.22 -13.48 7.89
N GLN A 380 -23.71 -12.35 7.45
CA GLN A 380 -22.27 -12.06 7.53
C GLN A 380 -21.85 -11.67 8.95
N ALA A 381 -22.67 -10.95 9.69
CA ALA A 381 -22.44 -10.63 11.10
C ALA A 381 -22.35 -11.88 11.99
N GLY A 382 -23.17 -12.90 11.72
CA GLY A 382 -23.10 -14.20 12.40
C GLY A 382 -21.82 -14.99 12.13
N ARG A 383 -21.09 -14.69 11.04
CA ARG A 383 -19.82 -15.34 10.69
C ARG A 383 -18.57 -14.61 11.22
N LYS A 384 -18.70 -13.38 11.68
CA LYS A 384 -17.62 -12.58 12.26
C LYS A 384 -17.97 -12.21 13.69
N LYS A 385 -17.00 -12.27 14.60
CA LYS A 385 -17.13 -11.74 15.97
C LYS A 385 -17.22 -10.20 15.89
N LEU A 386 -18.41 -9.66 15.71
CA LEU A 386 -18.64 -8.22 15.74
C LEU A 386 -18.76 -7.72 17.18
N PRO A 387 -18.25 -6.52 17.50
CA PRO A 387 -18.44 -5.92 18.81
C PRO A 387 -19.92 -5.66 19.09
N ASP A 388 -20.27 -5.75 20.35
CA ASP A 388 -21.60 -5.95 20.91
C ASP A 388 -22.58 -4.79 20.84
N LYS A 389 -23.75 -5.06 20.60
CA LYS A 389 -25.09 -4.73 21.09
C LYS A 389 -26.14 -4.50 19.97
N PRO A 390 -26.04 -3.55 19.01
CA PRO A 390 -27.14 -3.32 18.06
C PRO A 390 -27.32 -4.45 17.05
N ILE A 391 -26.24 -4.94 16.45
CA ILE A 391 -26.31 -5.98 15.41
C ILE A 391 -26.74 -7.33 15.98
N ARG A 392 -26.32 -7.66 17.21
CA ARG A 392 -26.79 -8.87 17.88
C ARG A 392 -28.30 -8.81 18.23
N ARG A 393 -28.84 -7.65 18.60
CA ARG A 393 -30.29 -7.46 18.82
C ARG A 393 -31.06 -7.65 17.51
N VAL A 394 -30.59 -7.07 16.41
CA VAL A 394 -31.19 -7.25 15.08
C VAL A 394 -31.09 -8.70 14.62
N ALA A 395 -29.98 -9.37 14.82
CA ALA A 395 -29.81 -10.78 14.49
C ALA A 395 -30.73 -11.69 15.35
N ALA A 396 -30.83 -11.42 16.66
CA ALA A 396 -31.70 -12.17 17.58
C ALA A 396 -33.18 -11.99 17.22
N TYR A 397 -33.61 -10.77 16.89
CA TYR A 397 -34.98 -10.50 16.44
C TYR A 397 -35.30 -11.24 15.13
N TYR A 398 -34.36 -11.20 14.14
CA TYR A 398 -34.51 -11.92 12.88
C TYR A 398 -34.71 -13.43 13.08
N HIS A 399 -33.91 -14.05 13.96
CA HIS A 399 -34.06 -15.47 14.28
C HIS A 399 -35.40 -15.79 14.95
N ASN A 400 -35.92 -14.90 15.80
CA ASN A 400 -37.17 -15.10 16.49
C ASN A 400 -38.38 -14.93 15.57
N VAL A 401 -38.32 -14.01 14.58
CA VAL A 401 -39.47 -13.69 13.71
C VAL A 401 -39.53 -14.62 12.49
N HIS A 402 -38.39 -15.01 11.94
CA HIS A 402 -38.34 -15.80 10.68
C HIS A 402 -38.01 -17.28 10.86
N GLY A 403 -38.06 -17.79 12.08
CA GLY A 403 -37.98 -19.22 12.39
C GLY A 403 -36.86 -19.99 11.76
N GLY A 404 -35.72 -20.11 12.44
CA GLY A 404 -34.84 -21.27 12.42
C GLY A 404 -34.27 -21.83 11.10
N GLY A 405 -34.31 -21.11 10.02
CA GLY A 405 -33.93 -21.62 8.71
C GLY A 405 -32.48 -21.30 8.27
N VAL A 406 -31.53 -21.10 9.20
CA VAL A 406 -30.12 -21.01 8.87
C VAL A 406 -29.37 -22.07 9.67
N GLN A 407 -29.31 -23.27 9.11
CA GLN A 407 -28.34 -24.27 9.52
C GLN A 407 -26.95 -23.78 9.11
N GLN A 408 -25.99 -24.01 9.98
CA GLN A 408 -24.57 -23.72 10.11
C GLN A 408 -23.77 -23.53 8.82
#